data_63a0a006191d25b18a49ac275e2a4b0b
#
_entry.id   63a0a006191d25b18a49ac275e2a4b0b
#
_cell.length_a   1.000
_cell.length_b   1.000
_cell.length_c   1.000
_cell.angle_alpha   90.00
_cell.angle_beta   90.00
_cell.angle_gamma   90.00
#
_symmetry.space_group_name_H-M   'P 1'
#
loop_
_entity.id
_entity.type
_entity.pdbx_description
1 polymer ?
#
loop_
_entity_poly.entity_id
_entity_poly.type
_entity_poly.pdbx_seq_one_letter_code
_entity_poly.pdbx_strand_id
1 'polypeptide(L)'
;GVPVTNLIAANSSFRVAMLFFAAVNVTAFVLTIFFIPSLPTMGTVPYGKQLGVLKKPAMLLSIVIVVFLNGAIFGFYSYISDFFGTITKINASTISLFLMFYGIANIVGNMIAGKILTVNAKLSTFVLPFVLAAAYIGLFLTGRLTAATAICIVVIGALAGINSNVNQYLITQAGPEAPEFSNGLYLTSANLGTTFGTFICGLFITAMDTRYALMGTFIFVAVGFVAILLKMGMEKSIITANEGGKNVEWKM
;
A
#
# COMPACT_ATOMS: atom_id res chain seq x y z
N GLY A 1 15.51 3.41 2.62
CA GLY A 1 16.05 4.07 1.44
C GLY A 1 16.06 5.58 1.58
N VAL A 2 14.88 6.22 1.53
CA VAL A 2 14.72 7.69 1.46
C VAL A 2 15.47 8.46 2.56
N PRO A 3 15.41 8.12 3.87
CA PRO A 3 16.14 8.89 4.89
C PRO A 3 17.65 8.88 4.69
N VAL A 4 18.22 7.72 4.36
CA VAL A 4 19.68 7.57 4.15
C VAL A 4 20.10 8.34 2.91
N THR A 5 19.33 8.24 1.82
CA THR A 5 19.61 8.96 0.58
C THR A 5 19.56 10.48 0.79
N ASN A 6 18.57 10.97 1.55
CA ASN A 6 18.46 12.39 1.89
C ASN A 6 19.65 12.89 2.76
N LEU A 7 20.07 12.10 3.74
CA LEU A 7 21.24 12.44 4.58
C LEU A 7 22.52 12.51 3.75
N ILE A 8 22.74 11.57 2.83
CA ILE A 8 23.89 11.57 1.93
C ILE A 8 23.82 12.78 1.00
N ALA A 9 22.67 13.05 0.39
CA ALA A 9 22.50 14.18 -0.51
C ALA A 9 22.72 15.53 0.19
N ALA A 10 22.26 15.67 1.43
CA ALA A 10 22.41 16.89 2.23
C ALA A 10 23.86 17.15 2.66
N ASN A 11 24.64 16.11 2.95
CA ASN A 11 26.02 16.23 3.44
C ASN A 11 27.09 16.09 2.34
N SER A 12 26.70 15.74 1.10
CA SER A 12 27.63 15.50 0.00
C SER A 12 27.08 16.05 -1.31
N SER A 13 26.43 15.19 -2.11
CA SER A 13 25.75 15.63 -3.33
C SER A 13 24.68 14.60 -3.75
N PHE A 14 23.75 15.05 -4.59
CA PHE A 14 22.77 14.16 -5.21
C PHE A 14 23.42 13.00 -5.99
N ARG A 15 24.55 13.27 -6.67
CA ARG A 15 25.29 12.24 -7.42
C ARG A 15 25.82 11.14 -6.50
N VAL A 16 26.38 11.49 -5.35
CA VAL A 16 26.88 10.52 -4.36
C VAL A 16 25.75 9.70 -3.78
N ALA A 17 24.59 10.30 -3.50
CA ALA A 17 23.39 9.58 -3.05
C ALA A 17 22.93 8.56 -4.10
N MET A 18 22.92 8.92 -5.38
CA MET A 18 22.55 8.00 -6.47
C MET A 18 23.57 6.87 -6.66
N LEU A 19 24.88 7.16 -6.56
CA LEU A 19 25.93 6.14 -6.61
C LEU A 19 25.81 5.16 -5.42
N PHE A 20 25.54 5.65 -4.22
CA PHE A 20 25.29 4.80 -3.07
C PHE A 20 24.10 3.84 -3.32
N PHE A 21 23.00 4.38 -3.87
CA PHE A 21 21.83 3.56 -4.19
C PHE A 21 22.13 2.50 -5.26
N ALA A 22 22.89 2.89 -6.30
CA ALA A 22 23.36 1.96 -7.33
C ALA A 22 24.26 0.86 -6.73
N ALA A 23 25.21 1.22 -5.87
CA ALA A 23 26.08 0.25 -5.21
C ALA A 23 25.32 -0.76 -4.36
N VAL A 24 24.30 -0.32 -3.58
CA VAL A 24 23.43 -1.21 -2.80
C VAL A 24 22.68 -2.18 -3.70
N ASN A 25 22.14 -1.72 -4.84
CA ASN A 25 21.43 -2.59 -5.78
C ASN A 25 22.38 -3.60 -6.47
N VAL A 26 23.58 -3.18 -6.87
CA VAL A 26 24.60 -4.08 -7.42
C VAL A 26 25.02 -5.13 -6.39
N THR A 27 25.22 -4.73 -5.14
CA THR A 27 25.56 -5.67 -4.05
C THR A 27 24.41 -6.67 -3.84
N ALA A 28 23.15 -6.22 -3.79
CA ALA A 28 22.01 -7.10 -3.68
C ALA A 28 21.92 -8.08 -4.85
N PHE A 29 22.16 -7.62 -6.07
CA PHE A 29 22.19 -8.46 -7.28
C PHE A 29 23.29 -9.54 -7.21
N VAL A 30 24.49 -9.15 -6.82
CA VAL A 30 25.61 -10.09 -6.65
C VAL A 30 25.30 -11.15 -5.58
N LEU A 31 24.78 -10.71 -4.41
CA LEU A 31 24.38 -11.65 -3.35
C LEU A 31 23.27 -12.60 -3.82
N THR A 32 22.32 -12.12 -4.61
CA THR A 32 21.26 -12.96 -5.20
C THR A 32 21.86 -14.08 -6.05
N ILE A 33 22.84 -13.79 -6.91
CA ILE A 33 23.48 -14.79 -7.77
C ILE A 33 24.20 -15.87 -6.93
N PHE A 34 24.88 -15.47 -5.86
CA PHE A 34 25.69 -16.42 -5.06
C PHE A 34 24.88 -17.19 -4.02
N PHE A 35 23.83 -16.61 -3.45
CA PHE A 35 23.13 -17.18 -2.32
C PHE A 35 21.76 -17.78 -2.66
N ILE A 36 21.14 -17.42 -3.79
CA ILE A 36 19.87 -18.02 -4.16
C ILE A 36 20.11 -19.19 -5.10
N PRO A 37 19.82 -20.44 -4.65
CA PRO A 37 19.95 -21.63 -5.49
C PRO A 37 18.91 -21.59 -6.62
N SER A 38 19.27 -22.13 -7.78
CA SER A 38 18.31 -22.36 -8.87
C SER A 38 17.27 -23.39 -8.42
N LEU A 39 16.04 -22.94 -8.19
CA LEU A 39 14.93 -23.84 -7.86
C LEU A 39 14.37 -24.44 -9.15
N PRO A 40 14.00 -25.76 -9.13
CA PRO A 40 13.30 -26.34 -10.27
C PRO A 40 11.98 -25.59 -10.49
N THR A 41 11.71 -25.23 -11.74
CA THR A 41 10.45 -24.58 -12.12
C THR A 41 9.30 -25.55 -11.86
N MET A 42 8.50 -25.30 -10.83
CA MET A 42 7.19 -25.92 -10.69
C MET A 42 6.39 -25.56 -11.96
N GLY A 43 5.83 -26.57 -12.63
CA GLY A 43 5.27 -26.49 -13.97
C GLY A 43 4.58 -25.16 -14.29
N THR A 44 4.97 -24.56 -15.41
CA THR A 44 4.49 -23.24 -15.83
C THR A 44 2.98 -23.27 -16.03
N VAL A 45 2.27 -22.40 -15.30
CA VAL A 45 0.83 -22.23 -15.52
C VAL A 45 0.63 -21.64 -16.93
N PRO A 46 -0.15 -22.30 -17.82
CA PRO A 46 -0.37 -21.80 -19.18
C PRO A 46 -0.89 -20.36 -19.18
N TYR A 47 -0.41 -19.53 -20.11
CA TYR A 47 -0.81 -18.11 -20.21
C TYR A 47 -2.31 -17.89 -20.21
N GLY A 48 -3.08 -18.77 -20.86
CA GLY A 48 -4.55 -18.70 -20.88
C GLY A 48 -5.18 -18.81 -19.50
N LYS A 49 -4.63 -19.64 -18.61
CA LYS A 49 -5.08 -19.76 -17.22
C LYS A 49 -4.67 -18.53 -16.39
N GLN A 50 -3.47 -17.99 -16.61
CA GLN A 50 -3.02 -16.76 -15.95
C GLN A 50 -3.94 -15.59 -16.30
N LEU A 51 -4.21 -15.35 -17.60
CA LEU A 51 -5.12 -14.30 -18.04
C LEU A 51 -6.57 -14.57 -17.62
N GLY A 52 -6.97 -15.83 -17.44
CA GLY A 52 -8.28 -16.21 -16.92
C GLY A 52 -8.58 -15.63 -15.53
N VAL A 53 -7.55 -15.40 -14.72
CA VAL A 53 -7.69 -14.78 -13.39
C VAL A 53 -8.28 -13.37 -13.47
N LEU A 54 -7.95 -12.60 -14.52
CA LEU A 54 -8.49 -11.26 -14.75
C LEU A 54 -9.99 -11.24 -15.06
N LYS A 55 -10.59 -12.37 -15.47
CA LYS A 55 -12.03 -12.47 -15.73
C LYS A 55 -12.85 -12.60 -14.43
N LYS A 56 -12.20 -12.88 -13.31
CA LYS A 56 -12.89 -13.03 -12.00
C LYS A 56 -13.28 -11.66 -11.45
N PRO A 57 -14.56 -11.42 -11.13
CA PRO A 57 -14.99 -10.17 -10.49
C PRO A 57 -14.26 -9.88 -9.17
N ALA A 58 -13.94 -10.94 -8.39
CA ALA A 58 -13.18 -10.82 -7.16
C ALA A 58 -11.76 -10.26 -7.40
N MET A 59 -11.12 -10.65 -8.50
CA MET A 59 -9.81 -10.12 -8.89
C MET A 59 -9.90 -8.65 -9.29
N LEU A 60 -10.87 -8.30 -10.14
CA LEU A 60 -11.05 -6.92 -10.58
C LEU A 60 -11.32 -5.97 -9.40
N LEU A 61 -12.18 -6.37 -8.47
CA LEU A 61 -12.44 -5.60 -7.25
C LEU A 61 -11.18 -5.52 -6.36
N SER A 62 -10.40 -6.61 -6.26
CA SER A 62 -9.13 -6.57 -5.51
C SER A 62 -8.12 -5.60 -6.13
N ILE A 63 -8.01 -5.57 -7.46
CA ILE A 63 -7.17 -4.60 -8.19
C ILE A 63 -7.61 -3.17 -7.87
N VAL A 64 -8.91 -2.88 -7.95
CA VAL A 64 -9.46 -1.55 -7.63
C VAL A 64 -9.13 -1.17 -6.17
N ILE A 65 -9.36 -2.07 -5.20
CA ILE A 65 -9.03 -1.84 -3.80
C ILE A 65 -7.54 -1.50 -3.63
N VAL A 66 -6.65 -2.28 -4.25
CA VAL A 66 -5.20 -2.06 -4.17
C VAL A 66 -4.81 -0.71 -4.77
N VAL A 67 -5.31 -0.37 -5.96
CA VAL A 67 -5.04 0.92 -6.61
C VAL A 67 -5.42 2.08 -5.68
N PHE A 68 -6.62 2.04 -5.12
CA PHE A 68 -7.10 3.15 -4.31
C PHE A 68 -6.47 3.19 -2.91
N LEU A 69 -6.36 2.08 -2.19
CA LEU A 69 -5.73 2.09 -0.86
C LEU A 69 -4.22 2.37 -0.93
N ASN A 70 -3.53 1.87 -1.96
CA ASN A 70 -2.13 2.19 -2.15
C ASN A 70 -1.92 3.65 -2.55
N GLY A 71 -2.78 4.16 -3.44
CA GLY A 71 -2.79 5.56 -3.85
C GLY A 71 -3.08 6.52 -2.69
N ALA A 72 -3.95 6.14 -1.76
CA ALA A 72 -4.23 6.91 -0.56
C ALA A 72 -2.97 7.14 0.30
N ILE A 73 -2.14 6.11 0.46
CA ILE A 73 -0.92 6.20 1.28
C ILE A 73 0.22 6.83 0.51
N PHE A 74 0.58 6.24 -0.62
CA PHE A 74 1.80 6.61 -1.35
C PHE A 74 1.61 7.87 -2.20
N GLY A 75 0.38 8.24 -2.54
CA GLY A 75 0.07 9.52 -3.15
C GLY A 75 0.47 10.70 -2.26
N PHE A 76 0.04 10.71 -1.01
CA PHE A 76 0.45 11.72 -0.03
C PHE A 76 1.92 11.58 0.37
N TYR A 77 2.42 10.34 0.54
CA TYR A 77 3.82 10.08 0.90
C TYR A 77 4.80 10.74 -0.07
N SER A 78 4.46 10.85 -1.34
CA SER A 78 5.29 11.52 -2.35
C SER A 78 5.53 13.01 -2.04
N TYR A 79 4.63 13.64 -1.30
CA TYR A 79 4.70 15.06 -0.90
C TYR A 79 4.96 15.26 0.59
N ILE A 80 5.27 14.20 1.33
CA ILE A 80 5.39 14.24 2.79
C ILE A 80 6.50 15.19 3.26
N SER A 81 7.63 15.22 2.56
CA SER A 81 8.75 16.13 2.88
C SER A 81 8.38 17.59 2.65
N ASP A 82 7.63 17.87 1.59
CA ASP A 82 7.12 19.21 1.29
C ASP A 82 6.09 19.65 2.34
N PHE A 83 5.18 18.75 2.75
CA PHE A 83 4.25 18.98 3.85
C PHE A 83 4.97 19.35 5.15
N PHE A 84 6.03 18.65 5.50
CA PHE A 84 6.81 18.94 6.71
C PHE A 84 7.52 20.29 6.62
N GLY A 85 8.09 20.62 5.47
CA GLY A 85 8.79 21.88 5.25
C GLY A 85 7.85 23.10 5.24
N THR A 86 6.68 22.96 4.61
CA THR A 86 5.77 24.10 4.38
C THR A 86 4.70 24.25 5.47
N ILE A 87 4.09 23.15 5.92
CA ILE A 87 2.96 23.17 6.86
C ILE A 87 3.44 23.02 8.30
N THR A 88 4.28 22.01 8.58
CA THR A 88 4.82 21.78 9.93
C THR A 88 5.98 22.73 10.24
N LYS A 89 6.65 23.22 9.20
CA LYS A 89 7.79 24.16 9.26
C LYS A 89 8.97 23.62 10.07
N ILE A 90 9.30 22.36 9.89
CA ILE A 90 10.48 21.72 10.49
C ILE A 90 11.66 21.71 9.51
N ASN A 91 12.88 21.66 10.05
CA ASN A 91 14.10 21.66 9.26
C ASN A 91 14.37 20.28 8.61
N ALA A 92 15.25 20.24 7.61
CA ALA A 92 15.59 19.05 6.84
C ALA A 92 16.09 17.86 7.71
N SER A 93 16.80 18.16 8.80
CA SER A 93 17.29 17.14 9.74
C SER A 93 16.14 16.44 10.46
N THR A 94 15.16 17.21 10.95
CA THR A 94 13.96 16.69 11.59
C THR A 94 13.06 15.95 10.59
N ILE A 95 12.96 16.43 9.33
CA ILE A 95 12.25 15.71 8.26
C ILE A 95 12.85 14.32 8.07
N SER A 96 14.17 14.21 7.97
CA SER A 96 14.86 12.93 7.81
C SER A 96 14.60 11.99 9.00
N LEU A 97 14.55 12.52 10.21
CA LEU A 97 14.21 11.76 11.43
C LEU A 97 12.76 11.24 11.38
N PHE A 98 11.80 12.07 10.97
CA PHE A 98 10.39 11.67 10.83
C PHE A 98 10.22 10.57 9.78
N LEU A 99 10.91 10.68 8.64
CA LEU A 99 10.91 9.65 7.59
C LEU A 99 11.57 8.34 8.07
N MET A 100 12.57 8.44 8.94
CA MET A 100 13.18 7.26 9.56
C MET A 100 12.17 6.56 10.49
N PHE A 101 11.48 7.30 11.36
CA PHE A 101 10.44 6.74 12.22
C PHE A 101 9.27 6.16 11.41
N TYR A 102 8.84 6.81 10.35
CA TYR A 102 7.88 6.25 9.40
C TYR A 102 8.35 4.89 8.87
N GLY A 103 9.61 4.78 8.43
CA GLY A 103 10.18 3.54 7.91
C GLY A 103 10.24 2.43 8.96
N ILE A 104 10.64 2.73 10.19
CA ILE A 104 10.66 1.77 11.30
C ILE A 104 9.23 1.33 11.63
N ALA A 105 8.29 2.27 11.72
CA ALA A 105 6.88 1.97 11.95
C ALA A 105 6.28 1.10 10.84
N ASN A 106 6.68 1.32 9.57
CA ASN A 106 6.27 0.49 8.44
C ASN A 106 6.72 -0.97 8.61
N ILE A 107 7.96 -1.21 9.07
CA ILE A 107 8.45 -2.56 9.38
C ILE A 107 7.59 -3.21 10.48
N VAL A 108 7.31 -2.47 11.55
CA VAL A 108 6.44 -2.95 12.64
C VAL A 108 5.04 -3.25 12.11
N GLY A 109 4.50 -2.39 11.25
CA GLY A 109 3.21 -2.60 10.59
C GLY A 109 3.16 -3.88 9.75
N ASN A 110 4.23 -4.18 9.01
CA ASN A 110 4.35 -5.44 8.27
C ASN A 110 4.31 -6.67 9.21
N MET A 111 4.98 -6.60 10.36
CA MET A 111 4.95 -7.70 11.35
C MET A 111 3.56 -7.87 11.97
N ILE A 112 2.88 -6.76 12.30
CA ILE A 112 1.51 -6.78 12.82
C ILE A 112 0.55 -7.37 11.79
N ALA A 113 0.70 -7.00 10.51
CA ALA A 113 -0.14 -7.47 9.41
C ALA A 113 -0.18 -8.99 9.32
N GLY A 114 0.96 -9.68 9.49
CA GLY A 114 1.02 -11.14 9.51
C GLY A 114 0.07 -11.75 10.54
N LYS A 115 0.01 -11.18 11.76
CA LYS A 115 -0.88 -11.66 12.82
C LYS A 115 -2.35 -11.34 12.55
N ILE A 116 -2.69 -10.10 12.20
CA ILE A 116 -4.09 -9.69 12.02
C ILE A 116 -4.75 -10.38 10.82
N LEU A 117 -3.99 -10.64 9.75
CA LEU A 117 -4.49 -11.37 8.59
C LEU A 117 -4.76 -12.84 8.89
N THR A 118 -3.97 -13.49 9.75
CA THR A 118 -4.23 -14.87 10.17
C THR A 118 -5.43 -14.99 11.11
N VAL A 119 -5.70 -13.97 11.94
CA VAL A 119 -6.85 -13.98 12.87
C VAL A 119 -8.15 -13.68 12.13
N ASN A 120 -8.22 -12.57 11.40
CA ASN A 120 -9.42 -12.22 10.64
C ASN A 120 -9.11 -11.24 9.50
N ALA A 121 -8.76 -11.77 8.34
CA ALA A 121 -8.42 -10.97 7.17
C ALA A 121 -9.58 -10.08 6.68
N LYS A 122 -10.84 -10.55 6.79
CA LYS A 122 -12.01 -9.77 6.38
C LYS A 122 -12.20 -8.54 7.25
N LEU A 123 -12.13 -8.71 8.57
CA LEU A 123 -12.23 -7.60 9.51
C LEU A 123 -11.07 -6.60 9.31
N SER A 124 -9.84 -7.10 9.15
CA SER A 124 -8.66 -6.26 8.92
C SER A 124 -8.82 -5.42 7.66
N THR A 125 -9.29 -6.01 6.56
CA THR A 125 -9.57 -5.30 5.31
C THR A 125 -10.67 -4.24 5.48
N PHE A 126 -11.73 -4.54 6.23
CA PHE A 126 -12.84 -3.62 6.46
C PHE A 126 -12.46 -2.44 7.35
N VAL A 127 -11.69 -2.67 8.41
CA VAL A 127 -11.32 -1.65 9.40
C VAL A 127 -10.22 -0.70 8.89
N LEU A 128 -9.34 -1.20 8.02
CA LEU A 128 -8.16 -0.45 7.55
C LEU A 128 -8.49 0.95 6.98
N PRO A 129 -9.50 1.14 6.09
CA PRO A 129 -9.83 2.47 5.58
C PRO A 129 -10.25 3.47 6.66
N PHE A 130 -10.95 3.02 7.69
CA PHE A 130 -11.39 3.88 8.80
C PHE A 130 -10.21 4.37 9.63
N VAL A 131 -9.28 3.47 9.96
CA VAL A 131 -8.09 3.82 10.74
C VAL A 131 -7.18 4.73 9.92
N LEU A 132 -7.04 4.48 8.61
CA LEU A 132 -6.33 5.36 7.69
C LEU A 132 -6.98 6.75 7.64
N ALA A 133 -8.30 6.83 7.45
CA ALA A 133 -9.02 8.09 7.42
C ALA A 133 -8.83 8.87 8.73
N ALA A 134 -8.95 8.20 9.89
CA ALA A 134 -8.75 8.83 11.20
C ALA A 134 -7.32 9.37 11.36
N ALA A 135 -6.29 8.62 10.95
CA ALA A 135 -4.90 9.06 11.01
C ALA A 135 -4.65 10.30 10.12
N TYR A 136 -5.22 10.31 8.91
CA TYR A 136 -5.09 11.45 8.00
C TYR A 136 -5.93 12.65 8.43
N ILE A 137 -7.11 12.47 9.04
CA ILE A 137 -7.87 13.55 9.67
C ILE A 137 -7.04 14.16 10.81
N GLY A 138 -6.44 13.32 11.66
CA GLY A 138 -5.53 13.77 12.70
C GLY A 138 -4.39 14.62 12.13
N LEU A 139 -3.74 14.14 11.07
CA LEU A 139 -2.65 14.88 10.41
C LEU A 139 -3.16 16.19 9.77
N PHE A 140 -4.34 16.20 9.16
CA PHE A 140 -4.94 17.39 8.59
C PHE A 140 -5.22 18.46 9.65
N LEU A 141 -5.75 18.07 10.79
CA LEU A 141 -6.09 18.99 11.88
C LEU A 141 -4.85 19.49 12.64
N THR A 142 -3.88 18.62 12.86
CA THR A 142 -2.74 18.89 13.74
C THR A 142 -1.41 19.10 13.02
N GLY A 143 -1.38 19.11 11.69
CA GLY A 143 -0.15 19.14 10.87
C GLY A 143 0.78 20.34 11.11
N ARG A 144 0.30 21.40 11.79
CA ARG A 144 1.13 22.53 12.23
C ARG A 144 1.85 22.30 13.56
N LEU A 145 1.46 21.25 14.30
CA LEU A 145 2.04 20.89 15.60
C LEU A 145 3.05 19.78 15.42
N THR A 146 4.33 20.05 15.60
CA THR A 146 5.42 19.10 15.36
C THR A 146 5.24 17.77 16.11
N ALA A 147 4.88 17.81 17.38
CA ALA A 147 4.70 16.61 18.19
C ALA A 147 3.52 15.73 17.70
N ALA A 148 2.38 16.36 17.40
CA ALA A 148 1.21 15.64 16.88
C ALA A 148 1.47 15.07 15.50
N THR A 149 2.14 15.83 14.62
CA THR A 149 2.57 15.36 13.29
C THR A 149 3.49 14.16 13.42
N ALA A 150 4.44 14.15 14.36
CA ALA A 150 5.33 13.00 14.59
C ALA A 150 4.54 11.74 14.96
N ILE A 151 3.55 11.84 15.83
CA ILE A 151 2.68 10.72 16.22
C ILE A 151 1.87 10.23 15.01
N CYS A 152 1.23 11.14 14.27
CA CYS A 152 0.45 10.78 13.08
C CYS A 152 1.30 10.05 12.04
N ILE A 153 2.53 10.49 11.80
CA ILE A 153 3.44 9.88 10.81
C ILE A 153 3.88 8.49 11.24
N VAL A 154 4.14 8.25 12.51
CA VAL A 154 4.44 6.90 13.01
C VAL A 154 3.24 5.98 12.81
N VAL A 155 2.03 6.44 13.13
CA VAL A 155 0.79 5.67 12.92
C VAL A 155 0.59 5.38 11.43
N ILE A 156 0.71 6.39 10.56
CA ILE A 156 0.56 6.22 9.10
C ILE A 156 1.62 5.28 8.55
N GLY A 157 2.85 5.34 9.05
CA GLY A 157 3.91 4.40 8.68
C GLY A 157 3.55 2.95 9.00
N ALA A 158 3.05 2.68 10.21
CA ALA A 158 2.59 1.34 10.59
C ALA A 158 1.40 0.89 9.71
N LEU A 159 0.44 1.78 9.46
CA LEU A 159 -0.70 1.50 8.59
C LEU A 159 -0.27 1.24 7.14
N ALA A 160 0.78 1.88 6.65
CA ALA A 160 1.34 1.62 5.32
C ALA A 160 1.89 0.19 5.20
N GLY A 161 2.58 -0.31 6.24
CA GLY A 161 3.03 -1.70 6.32
C GLY A 161 1.86 -2.68 6.34
N ILE A 162 0.84 -2.41 7.15
CA ILE A 162 -0.39 -3.22 7.20
C ILE A 162 -1.08 -3.22 5.85
N ASN A 163 -1.26 -2.05 5.23
CA ASN A 163 -1.92 -1.90 3.93
C ASN A 163 -1.24 -2.71 2.83
N SER A 164 0.09 -2.70 2.77
CA SER A 164 0.84 -3.46 1.76
C SER A 164 0.54 -4.95 1.84
N ASN A 165 0.50 -5.51 3.05
CA ASN A 165 0.19 -6.93 3.25
C ASN A 165 -1.29 -7.26 2.98
N VAL A 166 -2.22 -6.39 3.42
CA VAL A 166 -3.66 -6.56 3.11
C VAL A 166 -3.88 -6.53 1.61
N ASN A 167 -3.28 -5.60 0.90
CA ASN A 167 -3.39 -5.47 -0.56
C ASN A 167 -2.83 -6.70 -1.28
N GLN A 168 -1.65 -7.18 -0.89
CA GLN A 168 -1.06 -8.39 -1.46
C GLN A 168 -1.94 -9.61 -1.18
N TYR A 169 -2.43 -9.77 0.05
CA TYR A 169 -3.35 -10.84 0.43
C TYR A 169 -4.61 -10.85 -0.43
N LEU A 170 -5.26 -9.70 -0.65
CA LEU A 170 -6.49 -9.60 -1.43
C LEU A 170 -6.33 -10.10 -2.87
N ILE A 171 -5.23 -9.78 -3.51
CA ILE A 171 -4.96 -10.20 -4.90
C ILE A 171 -4.55 -11.68 -4.95
N THR A 172 -3.68 -12.13 -4.05
CA THR A 172 -3.24 -13.53 -4.03
C THR A 172 -4.37 -14.49 -3.72
N GLN A 173 -5.31 -14.10 -2.84
CA GLN A 173 -6.51 -14.87 -2.56
C GLN A 173 -7.52 -14.90 -3.72
N ALA A 174 -7.56 -13.86 -4.54
CA ALA A 174 -8.45 -13.82 -5.70
C ALA A 174 -7.95 -14.67 -6.88
N GLY A 175 -6.65 -14.95 -6.95
CA GLY A 175 -6.02 -15.73 -8.02
C GLY A 175 -5.04 -16.81 -7.54
N PRO A 176 -5.46 -17.73 -6.66
CA PRO A 176 -4.57 -18.74 -6.10
C PRO A 176 -4.04 -19.75 -7.13
N GLU A 177 -4.71 -19.91 -8.27
CA GLU A 177 -4.30 -20.78 -9.36
C GLU A 177 -3.12 -20.25 -10.18
N ALA A 178 -2.77 -18.96 -10.06
CA ALA A 178 -1.65 -18.32 -10.74
C ALA A 178 -0.92 -17.35 -9.79
N PRO A 179 -0.22 -17.86 -8.76
CA PRO A 179 0.34 -17.04 -7.69
C PRO A 179 1.39 -16.03 -8.17
N GLU A 180 2.24 -16.40 -9.11
CA GLU A 180 3.26 -15.49 -9.68
C GLU A 180 2.61 -14.35 -10.44
N PHE A 181 1.62 -14.66 -11.30
CA PHE A 181 0.87 -13.66 -12.04
C PHE A 181 0.06 -12.75 -11.10
N SER A 182 -0.56 -13.30 -10.06
CA SER A 182 -1.27 -12.54 -9.04
C SER A 182 -0.35 -11.59 -8.29
N ASN A 183 0.88 -12.01 -7.95
CA ASN A 183 1.87 -11.13 -7.34
C ASN A 183 2.32 -10.00 -8.30
N GLY A 184 2.48 -10.32 -9.60
CA GLY A 184 2.73 -9.30 -10.64
C GLY A 184 1.59 -8.29 -10.74
N LEU A 185 0.32 -8.75 -10.69
CA LEU A 185 -0.85 -7.86 -10.66
C LEU A 185 -0.88 -6.98 -9.42
N TYR A 186 -0.53 -7.52 -8.24
CA TYR A 186 -0.40 -6.71 -7.02
C TYR A 186 0.60 -5.57 -7.22
N LEU A 187 1.82 -5.86 -7.68
CA LEU A 187 2.86 -4.85 -7.89
C LEU A 187 2.43 -3.80 -8.92
N THR A 188 1.82 -4.23 -10.03
CA THR A 188 1.31 -3.32 -11.06
C THR A 188 0.21 -2.42 -10.51
N SER A 189 -0.77 -2.99 -9.79
CA SER A 189 -1.87 -2.23 -9.18
C SER A 189 -1.37 -1.24 -8.14
N ALA A 190 -0.41 -1.64 -7.30
CA ALA A 190 0.18 -0.77 -6.29
C ALA A 190 0.91 0.43 -6.94
N ASN A 191 1.68 0.20 -8.01
CA ASN A 191 2.37 1.28 -8.72
C ASN A 191 1.39 2.21 -9.46
N LEU A 192 0.33 1.66 -10.09
CA LEU A 192 -0.75 2.46 -10.66
C LEU A 192 -1.41 3.33 -9.58
N GLY A 193 -1.69 2.75 -8.41
CA GLY A 193 -2.23 3.48 -7.27
C GLY A 193 -1.33 4.62 -6.83
N THR A 194 -0.03 4.37 -6.68
CA THR A 194 0.95 5.41 -6.35
C THR A 194 0.94 6.54 -7.39
N THR A 195 0.94 6.19 -8.68
CA THR A 195 0.95 7.17 -9.78
C THR A 195 -0.30 8.04 -9.76
N PHE A 196 -1.48 7.43 -9.74
CA PHE A 196 -2.74 8.19 -9.69
C PHE A 196 -2.91 8.97 -8.38
N GLY A 197 -2.52 8.38 -7.25
CA GLY A 197 -2.55 9.04 -5.95
C GLY A 197 -1.66 10.28 -5.93
N THR A 198 -0.42 10.17 -6.40
CA THR A 198 0.51 11.29 -6.51
C THR A 198 -0.04 12.38 -7.45
N PHE A 199 -0.59 12.00 -8.60
CA PHE A 199 -1.18 12.94 -9.54
C PHE A 199 -2.34 13.71 -8.90
N ILE A 200 -3.30 13.03 -8.30
CA ILE A 200 -4.47 13.67 -7.67
C ILE A 200 -4.06 14.52 -6.47
N CYS A 201 -3.17 14.05 -5.58
CA CYS A 201 -2.65 14.86 -4.48
C CYS A 201 -1.95 16.12 -5.00
N GLY A 202 -1.17 16.01 -6.09
CA GLY A 202 -0.50 17.13 -6.73
C GLY A 202 -1.46 18.17 -7.30
N LEU A 203 -2.61 17.76 -7.85
CA LEU A 203 -3.65 18.71 -8.30
C LEU A 203 -4.18 19.56 -7.14
N PHE A 204 -4.43 18.97 -5.97
CA PHE A 204 -4.86 19.71 -4.79
C PHE A 204 -3.79 20.68 -4.28
N ILE A 205 -2.52 20.28 -4.31
CA ILE A 205 -1.39 21.16 -3.95
C ILE A 205 -1.35 22.37 -4.88
N THR A 206 -1.44 22.15 -6.18
CA THR A 206 -1.36 23.22 -7.18
C THR A 206 -2.58 24.18 -7.10
N ALA A 207 -3.75 23.63 -6.79
CA ALA A 207 -4.98 24.42 -6.73
C ALA A 207 -5.13 25.20 -5.41
N MET A 208 -4.56 24.74 -4.32
CA MET A 208 -4.82 25.28 -2.98
C MET A 208 -3.52 25.46 -2.16
N ASP A 209 -3.00 24.38 -1.55
CA ASP A 209 -1.85 24.38 -0.64
C ASP A 209 -1.41 22.91 -0.40
N THR A 210 -0.18 22.69 0.02
CA THR A 210 0.39 21.35 0.34
C THR A 210 -0.46 20.60 1.37
N ARG A 211 -1.10 21.29 2.31
CA ARG A 211 -2.03 20.67 3.27
C ARG A 211 -3.18 19.92 2.60
N TYR A 212 -3.67 20.46 1.49
CA TYR A 212 -4.82 19.91 0.76
C TYR A 212 -4.47 18.68 -0.10
N ALA A 213 -3.19 18.28 -0.20
CA ALA A 213 -2.83 16.96 -0.72
C ALA A 213 -3.61 15.84 -0.03
N LEU A 214 -3.93 16.01 1.26
CA LEU A 214 -4.73 15.07 2.04
C LEU A 214 -6.17 14.88 1.52
N MET A 215 -6.72 15.84 0.78
CA MET A 215 -8.04 15.68 0.13
C MET A 215 -7.99 14.58 -0.94
N GLY A 216 -6.90 14.53 -1.72
CA GLY A 216 -6.66 13.41 -2.63
C GLY A 216 -6.67 12.07 -1.91
N THR A 217 -5.96 11.98 -0.78
CA THR A 217 -5.95 10.78 0.07
C THR A 217 -7.34 10.37 0.54
N PHE A 218 -8.18 11.32 1.00
CA PHE A 218 -9.55 11.01 1.43
C PHE A 218 -10.43 10.48 0.30
N ILE A 219 -10.31 11.02 -0.91
CA ILE A 219 -11.00 10.49 -2.10
C ILE A 219 -10.60 9.04 -2.35
N PHE A 220 -9.31 8.75 -2.31
CA PHE A 220 -8.79 7.41 -2.53
C PHE A 220 -9.24 6.43 -1.45
N VAL A 221 -9.21 6.81 -0.17
CA VAL A 221 -9.74 5.99 0.93
C VAL A 221 -11.23 5.71 0.74
N ALA A 222 -12.03 6.72 0.38
CA ALA A 222 -13.46 6.56 0.20
C ALA A 222 -13.80 5.61 -0.96
N VAL A 223 -13.15 5.76 -2.11
CA VAL A 223 -13.37 4.86 -3.26
C VAL A 223 -12.87 3.45 -2.96
N GLY A 224 -11.72 3.30 -2.30
CA GLY A 224 -11.20 2.02 -1.85
C GLY A 224 -12.17 1.32 -0.89
N PHE A 225 -12.77 2.07 0.04
CA PHE A 225 -13.76 1.53 0.97
C PHE A 225 -15.04 1.06 0.24
N VAL A 226 -15.56 1.83 -0.72
CA VAL A 226 -16.69 1.41 -1.54
C VAL A 226 -16.39 0.10 -2.29
N ALA A 227 -15.19 -0.02 -2.86
CA ALA A 227 -14.76 -1.25 -3.54
C ALA A 227 -14.68 -2.46 -2.58
N ILE A 228 -14.25 -2.24 -1.33
CA ILE A 228 -14.27 -3.28 -0.27
C ILE A 228 -15.71 -3.73 0.01
N LEU A 229 -16.65 -2.80 0.18
CA LEU A 229 -18.04 -3.13 0.43
C LEU A 229 -18.65 -3.96 -0.73
N LEU A 230 -18.37 -3.56 -1.97
CA LEU A 230 -18.83 -4.30 -3.16
C LEU A 230 -18.25 -5.72 -3.19
N LYS A 231 -16.95 -5.88 -2.88
CA LYS A 231 -16.32 -7.20 -2.82
C LYS A 231 -16.93 -8.08 -1.73
N MET A 232 -17.12 -7.55 -0.53
CA MET A 232 -17.72 -8.28 0.59
C MET A 232 -19.18 -8.68 0.30
N GLY A 233 -19.95 -7.80 -0.32
CA GLY A 233 -21.34 -8.07 -0.74
C GLY A 233 -21.41 -9.19 -1.78
N MET A 234 -20.52 -9.17 -2.76
CA MET A 234 -20.43 -10.22 -3.79
C MET A 234 -20.06 -11.57 -3.17
N GLU A 235 -19.07 -11.63 -2.28
CA GLU A 235 -18.67 -12.88 -1.62
C GLU A 235 -19.80 -13.47 -0.77
N LYS A 236 -20.56 -12.63 -0.06
CA LYS A 236 -21.73 -13.06 0.72
C LYS A 236 -22.81 -13.65 -0.18
N SER A 237 -23.12 -13.01 -1.31
CA SER A 237 -24.13 -13.49 -2.27
C SER A 237 -23.77 -14.86 -2.84
N ILE A 238 -22.50 -15.12 -3.16
CA ILE A 238 -22.03 -16.41 -3.67
C ILE A 238 -22.20 -17.51 -2.61
N ILE A 239 -21.88 -17.23 -1.34
CA ILE A 239 -22.02 -18.20 -0.24
C ILE A 239 -23.50 -18.56 -0.06
N THR A 240 -24.39 -17.58 -0.01
CA THR A 240 -25.85 -17.80 0.16
C THR A 240 -26.42 -18.59 -1.02
N ALA A 241 -26.01 -18.32 -2.26
CA ALA A 241 -26.47 -19.07 -3.42
C ALA A 241 -26.02 -20.55 -3.38
N ASN A 242 -24.78 -20.82 -2.93
CA ASN A 242 -24.28 -22.19 -2.80
C ASN A 242 -24.98 -22.98 -1.66
N GLU A 243 -25.32 -22.32 -0.56
CA GLU A 243 -26.08 -22.95 0.55
C GLU A 243 -27.52 -23.22 0.16
N GLY A 244 -28.19 -22.31 -0.57
CA GLY A 244 -29.54 -22.49 -1.12
C GLY A 244 -29.62 -23.64 -2.11
N GLY A 245 -28.63 -23.83 -2.98
CA GLY A 245 -28.51 -24.93 -3.92
C GLY A 245 -28.40 -26.31 -3.25
N LYS A 246 -27.62 -26.41 -2.19
CA LYS A 246 -27.50 -27.68 -1.42
C LYS A 246 -28.75 -28.11 -0.72
N ASN A 247 -29.58 -27.16 -0.26
CA ASN A 247 -30.87 -27.47 0.42
C ASN A 247 -31.95 -27.95 -0.57
N VAL A 248 -31.79 -27.75 -1.86
CA VAL A 248 -32.74 -28.21 -2.89
C VAL A 248 -32.41 -29.66 -3.32
N GLU A 249 -31.15 -30.07 -3.35
CA GLU A 249 -30.74 -31.44 -3.71
C GLU A 249 -31.15 -32.52 -2.69
N TRP A 250 -31.40 -32.16 -1.42
CA TRP A 250 -31.87 -33.10 -0.38
C TRP A 250 -33.40 -33.28 -0.31
N LYS A 251 -34.14 -32.60 -1.20
CA LYS A 251 -35.63 -32.69 -1.23
C LYS A 251 -36.19 -33.45 -2.44
N MET A 252 -35.31 -34.06 -3.25
CA MET A 252 -35.67 -35.01 -4.31
C MET A 252 -35.29 -36.42 -3.91
#